data_16b29d1ed1c043bb59bdbe0a6e0a21a0
#
_entry.id   16b29d1ed1c043bb59bdbe0a6e0a21a0
#
_cell.length_a   1.000
_cell.length_b   1.000
_cell.length_c   1.000
_cell.angle_alpha   90.00
_cell.angle_beta   90.00
_cell.angle_gamma   90.00
#
_symmetry.space_group_name_H-M   'P 1'
#
loop_
_entity.id
_entity.type
_entity.pdbx_description
1 polymer ?
#
loop_
_entity_poly.entity_id
_entity_poly.type
_entity_poly.pdbx_seq_one_letter_code
_entity_poly.pdbx_strand_id
1 'polypeptide(L)'
;MKKEKNSSGYTFALLIVILAAVFVIFFIFKFNDEKPIGEIRSNESSSENSAVPADVIVDVTESTTEPSPELKFSEFELYSNNVLLTDIEGNILYEKNSNERFYPASLTKIMTVIVALENLDDLDYSVQIPGYIYEYIAAEDASTAGFEAYDTVTVEDLLYGAILSSGAECCLTLADMISGTEYDFAALMNDKAEELGMDNTNFTNCTGLHNYDHYSTAEDISVLLRYALQNSEFRRIFTRDSYYTETQYNPYGIVLNSTMFSFVEDGYYPFELLGGKTGYTQEAGLCLASAAEINEKEYILVTAGADGSHMTDPYHIEDALTVYGRLAECMD
;
A
#
# COMPACT_ATOMS: atom_id res chain seq x y z
N MET A 1 28.52 -34.47 -57.40
CA MET A 1 27.43 -33.95 -56.55
C MET A 1 27.91 -32.63 -55.96
N LYS A 2 27.42 -31.50 -56.44
CA LYS A 2 27.72 -30.15 -55.92
C LYS A 2 26.69 -29.82 -54.80
N LYS A 3 27.20 -29.48 -53.60
CA LYS A 3 26.37 -28.94 -52.50
C LYS A 3 25.98 -27.51 -52.82
N GLU A 4 24.67 -27.26 -52.97
CA GLU A 4 24.12 -25.90 -52.96
C GLU A 4 24.22 -25.32 -51.55
N LYS A 5 24.80 -24.13 -51.42
CA LYS A 5 24.87 -23.36 -50.18
C LYS A 5 23.54 -22.62 -49.98
N ASN A 6 22.88 -22.90 -48.85
CA ASN A 6 21.68 -22.17 -48.40
C ASN A 6 21.98 -20.68 -48.20
N SER A 7 21.55 -19.81 -49.11
CA SER A 7 21.63 -18.36 -49.01
C SER A 7 20.45 -17.73 -48.24
N SER A 8 19.46 -18.55 -47.87
CA SER A 8 18.20 -18.06 -47.22
C SER A 8 18.38 -17.57 -45.76
N GLY A 9 19.37 -18.06 -45.02
CA GLY A 9 19.59 -17.67 -43.63
C GLY A 9 20.19 -16.27 -43.47
N TYR A 10 21.02 -15.82 -44.42
CA TYR A 10 21.66 -14.50 -44.34
C TYR A 10 20.70 -13.34 -44.71
N THR A 11 19.75 -13.59 -45.59
CA THR A 11 18.72 -12.60 -45.95
C THR A 11 17.73 -12.36 -44.82
N PHE A 12 17.40 -13.37 -44.03
CA PHE A 12 16.48 -13.22 -42.86
C PHE A 12 17.17 -12.49 -41.70
N ALA A 13 18.44 -12.79 -41.41
CA ALA A 13 19.23 -12.13 -40.39
C ALA A 13 19.46 -10.63 -40.74
N LEU A 14 19.70 -10.28 -41.98
CA LEU A 14 19.89 -8.91 -42.46
C LEU A 14 18.59 -8.11 -42.33
N LEU A 15 17.43 -8.71 -42.57
CA LEU A 15 16.13 -8.05 -42.46
C LEU A 15 15.80 -7.68 -40.99
N ILE A 16 16.13 -8.54 -40.02
CA ILE A 16 15.96 -8.28 -38.59
C ILE A 16 16.84 -7.12 -38.11
N VAL A 17 18.09 -7.05 -38.58
CA VAL A 17 19.01 -5.95 -38.20
C VAL A 17 18.55 -4.61 -38.77
N ILE A 18 18.01 -4.59 -40.01
CA ILE A 18 17.46 -3.36 -40.63
C ILE A 18 16.20 -2.89 -39.89
N LEU A 19 15.29 -3.82 -39.49
CA LEU A 19 14.09 -3.47 -38.72
C LEU A 19 14.46 -2.92 -37.33
N ALA A 20 15.44 -3.49 -36.64
CA ALA A 20 15.92 -2.97 -35.36
C ALA A 20 16.54 -1.57 -35.48
N ALA A 21 17.32 -1.31 -36.56
CA ALA A 21 17.90 0.02 -36.81
C ALA A 21 16.84 1.09 -37.12
N VAL A 22 15.78 0.74 -37.86
CA VAL A 22 14.65 1.65 -38.17
C VAL A 22 13.87 1.97 -36.89
N PHE A 23 13.71 1.00 -35.98
CA PHE A 23 13.01 1.20 -34.70
C PHE A 23 13.78 2.16 -33.77
N VAL A 24 15.11 2.03 -33.72
CA VAL A 24 15.99 2.91 -32.93
C VAL A 24 15.97 4.35 -33.48
N ILE A 25 15.99 4.52 -34.80
CA ILE A 25 15.93 5.84 -35.45
C ILE A 25 14.56 6.50 -35.20
N PHE A 26 13.45 5.73 -35.23
CA PHE A 26 12.10 6.26 -34.93
C PHE A 26 11.99 6.70 -33.46
N PHE A 27 12.63 5.98 -32.55
CA PHE A 27 12.66 6.33 -31.12
C PHE A 27 13.47 7.61 -30.85
N ILE A 28 14.60 7.80 -31.54
CA ILE A 28 15.45 9.01 -31.41
C ILE A 28 14.73 10.25 -31.97
N PHE A 29 13.93 10.12 -33.06
CA PHE A 29 13.17 11.23 -33.62
C PHE A 29 11.96 11.66 -32.78
N LYS A 30 11.41 10.76 -31.96
CA LYS A 30 10.21 11.04 -31.12
C LYS A 30 10.56 11.82 -29.85
N PHE A 31 11.82 11.84 -29.42
CA PHE A 31 12.28 12.52 -28.19
C PHE A 31 13.01 13.85 -28.43
N ASN A 32 13.11 14.34 -29.67
CA ASN A 32 13.82 15.59 -29.98
C ASN A 32 12.92 16.79 -30.34
N ASP A 33 11.62 16.74 -30.07
CA ASP A 33 10.71 17.89 -30.24
C ASP A 33 10.49 18.62 -28.90
N GLU A 34 11.55 19.14 -28.30
CA GLU A 34 11.44 20.15 -27.23
C GLU A 34 11.25 21.53 -27.83
N LYS A 35 10.10 22.16 -27.53
CA LYS A 35 9.84 23.57 -27.85
C LYS A 35 10.61 24.50 -26.90
N PRO A 36 11.18 25.61 -27.38
CA PRO A 36 11.92 26.55 -26.54
C PRO A 36 10.99 27.34 -25.62
N ILE A 37 11.43 27.47 -24.38
CA ILE A 37 10.83 28.24 -23.28
C ILE A 37 10.75 29.73 -23.66
N GLY A 38 9.52 30.27 -23.62
CA GLY A 38 9.27 31.71 -23.87
C GLY A 38 9.67 32.56 -22.67
N GLU A 39 10.32 33.69 -22.97
CA GLU A 39 10.77 34.71 -22.04
C GLU A 39 9.66 35.28 -21.14
N ILE A 40 9.95 35.33 -19.84
CA ILE A 40 9.13 36.03 -18.84
C ILE A 40 9.40 37.54 -18.94
N ARG A 41 8.39 38.30 -19.39
CA ARG A 41 8.39 39.77 -19.30
C ARG A 41 7.99 40.17 -17.90
N SER A 42 8.87 40.86 -17.21
CA SER A 42 8.60 41.65 -16.01
C SER A 42 7.72 42.86 -16.36
N ASN A 43 6.55 42.97 -15.70
CA ASN A 43 5.83 44.23 -15.65
C ASN A 43 5.81 44.73 -14.20
N GLU A 44 6.55 45.78 -13.95
CA GLU A 44 6.35 46.70 -12.85
C GLU A 44 5.14 47.59 -13.14
N SER A 45 4.19 47.69 -12.19
CA SER A 45 3.41 48.93 -12.03
C SER A 45 2.79 49.01 -10.64
N SER A 46 3.30 49.95 -9.91
CA SER A 46 2.64 51.01 -9.12
C SER A 46 1.57 50.63 -8.08
N SER A 47 1.98 50.98 -6.88
CA SER A 47 1.23 51.23 -5.65
C SER A 47 -0.08 52.05 -5.81
N GLU A 48 -1.18 51.58 -5.24
CA GLU A 48 -2.21 52.45 -4.69
C GLU A 48 -2.61 51.98 -3.28
N ASN A 49 -2.42 52.90 -2.35
CA ASN A 49 -2.84 52.83 -0.95
C ASN A 49 -4.38 52.91 -0.88
N SER A 50 -5.02 51.92 -0.28
CA SER A 50 -6.35 52.15 0.33
C SER A 50 -6.37 51.56 1.74
N ALA A 51 -6.65 52.46 2.71
CA ALA A 51 -6.74 52.18 4.12
C ALA A 51 -7.88 51.21 4.43
N VAL A 52 -7.57 50.17 5.21
CA VAL A 52 -8.53 49.27 5.83
C VAL A 52 -8.77 49.75 7.26
N PRO A 53 -10.03 49.86 7.72
CA PRO A 53 -10.36 50.28 9.11
C PRO A 53 -9.96 49.13 10.08
N ALA A 54 -9.37 49.55 11.20
CA ALA A 54 -9.14 48.72 12.37
C ALA A 54 -10.46 48.33 13.04
N ASP A 55 -10.43 47.20 13.74
CA ASP A 55 -11.39 46.61 14.70
C ASP A 55 -12.29 45.49 14.15
N VAL A 56 -11.69 44.29 14.01
CA VAL A 56 -12.35 43.02 14.37
C VAL A 56 -11.38 42.26 15.30
N ILE A 57 -11.66 42.37 16.60
CA ILE A 57 -11.06 41.47 17.60
C ILE A 57 -11.69 40.10 17.33
N VAL A 58 -10.96 39.23 16.62
CA VAL A 58 -11.25 37.78 16.56
C VAL A 58 -10.76 37.25 17.90
N ASP A 59 -11.71 36.90 18.76
CA ASP A 59 -11.45 36.11 19.96
C ASP A 59 -10.90 34.76 19.52
N VAL A 60 -9.57 34.63 19.52
CA VAL A 60 -8.88 33.36 19.33
C VAL A 60 -9.14 32.60 20.63
N THR A 61 -10.22 31.81 20.65
CA THR A 61 -10.33 30.71 21.62
C THR A 61 -9.12 29.83 21.41
N GLU A 62 -8.14 29.96 22.31
CA GLU A 62 -7.07 28.95 22.45
C GLU A 62 -7.76 27.60 22.59
N SER A 63 -7.65 26.78 21.54
CA SER A 63 -7.90 25.36 21.64
C SER A 63 -6.87 24.84 22.64
N THR A 64 -7.31 24.60 23.87
CA THR A 64 -6.53 23.83 24.84
C THR A 64 -6.47 22.41 24.32
N THR A 65 -5.49 22.14 23.46
CA THR A 65 -5.03 20.77 23.21
C THR A 65 -4.52 20.25 24.55
N GLU A 66 -5.24 19.29 25.13
CA GLU A 66 -4.68 18.51 26.23
C GLU A 66 -3.32 17.96 25.76
N PRO A 67 -2.26 18.05 26.57
CA PRO A 67 -0.98 17.49 26.18
C PRO A 67 -1.17 15.99 25.93
N SER A 68 -0.79 15.50 24.72
CA SER A 68 -0.80 14.08 24.45
C SER A 68 0.07 13.35 25.48
N PRO A 69 -0.35 12.18 25.93
CA PRO A 69 0.41 11.43 26.94
C PRO A 69 1.80 11.12 26.41
N GLU A 70 2.84 11.55 27.12
CA GLU A 70 4.22 11.22 26.79
C GLU A 70 4.45 9.76 27.16
N LEU A 71 4.45 8.87 26.16
CA LEU A 71 4.66 7.45 26.35
C LEU A 71 6.13 7.19 26.74
N LYS A 72 6.34 6.60 27.91
CA LYS A 72 7.67 6.21 28.35
C LYS A 72 7.99 4.78 27.90
N PHE A 73 8.49 4.66 26.66
CA PHE A 73 8.90 3.38 26.08
C PHE A 73 10.29 2.89 26.53
N SER A 74 10.94 3.55 27.51
CA SER A 74 12.28 3.21 27.96
C SER A 74 12.39 1.91 28.78
N GLU A 75 11.28 1.23 29.06
CA GLU A 75 11.24 0.07 29.95
C GLU A 75 11.03 -1.27 29.24
N PHE A 76 10.86 -1.30 27.88
CA PHE A 76 10.70 -2.54 27.12
C PHE A 76 11.27 -2.42 25.71
N GLU A 77 11.74 -3.53 25.21
CA GLU A 77 12.28 -3.64 23.86
C GLU A 77 11.16 -4.05 22.89
N LEU A 78 11.11 -3.41 21.73
CA LEU A 78 10.28 -3.80 20.61
C LEU A 78 11.13 -4.56 19.59
N TYR A 79 10.58 -5.61 19.04
CA TYR A 79 11.22 -6.44 18.01
C TYR A 79 11.40 -5.70 16.70
N SER A 80 10.43 -4.83 16.37
CA SER A 80 10.42 -4.06 15.12
C SER A 80 11.49 -2.97 15.13
N ASN A 81 12.14 -2.80 13.97
CA ASN A 81 13.17 -1.79 13.77
C ASN A 81 12.59 -0.41 13.52
N ASN A 82 11.46 -0.35 12.80
CA ASN A 82 10.74 0.87 12.47
C ASN A 82 9.37 0.83 13.16
N VAL A 83 9.04 1.88 13.91
CA VAL A 83 7.77 1.96 14.64
C VAL A 83 7.26 3.39 14.59
N LEU A 84 5.96 3.55 14.34
CA LEU A 84 5.27 4.83 14.45
C LEU A 84 3.87 4.62 15.01
N LEU A 85 3.57 5.29 16.13
CA LEU A 85 2.23 5.38 16.73
C LEU A 85 1.72 6.81 16.57
N THR A 86 0.55 6.96 15.99
CA THR A 86 -0.14 8.25 15.86
C THR A 86 -1.59 8.14 16.35
N ASP A 87 -2.22 9.27 16.68
CA ASP A 87 -3.67 9.34 16.68
C ASP A 87 -4.22 9.41 15.24
N ILE A 88 -5.54 9.38 15.09
CA ILE A 88 -6.19 9.43 13.77
C ILE A 88 -6.03 10.81 13.09
N GLU A 89 -5.72 11.86 13.83
CA GLU A 89 -5.38 13.18 13.31
C GLU A 89 -3.95 13.25 12.76
N GLY A 90 -3.08 12.28 13.13
CA GLY A 90 -1.69 12.18 12.71
C GLY A 90 -0.70 12.80 13.68
N ASN A 91 -1.11 13.13 14.92
CA ASN A 91 -0.17 13.54 15.95
C ASN A 91 0.66 12.35 16.40
N ILE A 92 1.98 12.50 16.39
CA ILE A 92 2.92 11.44 16.77
C ILE A 92 2.93 11.29 18.30
N LEU A 93 2.71 10.06 18.76
CA LEU A 93 2.74 9.69 20.18
C LEU A 93 4.01 8.90 20.53
N TYR A 94 4.53 8.12 19.59
CA TYR A 94 5.78 7.39 19.70
C TYR A 94 6.38 7.11 18.33
N GLU A 95 7.70 7.21 18.24
CA GLU A 95 8.44 6.86 17.03
C GLU A 95 9.78 6.19 17.33
N LYS A 96 10.18 5.29 16.43
CA LYS A 96 11.49 4.67 16.36
C LYS A 96 11.83 4.47 14.90
N ASN A 97 12.85 5.16 14.38
CA ASN A 97 13.27 5.10 12.98
C ASN A 97 12.12 5.30 11.98
N SER A 98 11.13 6.15 12.30
CA SER A 98 9.87 6.30 11.55
C SER A 98 10.06 6.73 10.10
N ASN A 99 11.11 7.49 9.81
CA ASN A 99 11.51 8.01 8.50
C ASN A 99 12.53 7.13 7.76
N GLU A 100 13.04 6.07 8.38
CA GLU A 100 13.96 5.15 7.69
C GLU A 100 13.20 4.27 6.72
N ARG A 101 13.73 4.13 5.49
CA ARG A 101 13.12 3.29 4.45
C ARG A 101 13.21 1.81 4.82
N PHE A 102 12.12 1.11 4.60
CA PHE A 102 12.05 -0.35 4.70
C PHE A 102 11.27 -0.92 3.50
N TYR A 103 11.31 -2.23 3.30
CA TYR A 103 10.50 -2.91 2.31
C TYR A 103 9.12 -3.19 2.92
N PRO A 104 8.03 -2.61 2.35
CA PRO A 104 6.71 -2.67 2.99
C PRO A 104 6.04 -4.04 2.91
N ALA A 105 6.57 -4.96 2.10
CA ALA A 105 5.93 -6.24 1.85
C ALA A 105 4.42 -6.04 1.55
N SER A 106 3.55 -6.90 2.09
CA SER A 106 2.10 -6.81 1.85
C SER A 106 1.39 -5.60 2.47
N LEU A 107 2.07 -4.69 3.20
CA LEU A 107 1.48 -3.39 3.55
C LEU A 107 1.15 -2.58 2.28
N THR A 108 1.86 -2.83 1.19
CA THR A 108 1.57 -2.34 -0.17
C THR A 108 0.10 -2.50 -0.58
N LYS A 109 -0.55 -3.59 -0.12
CA LYS A 109 -1.94 -3.90 -0.49
C LYS A 109 -2.97 -2.90 0.05
N ILE A 110 -2.60 -2.09 1.05
CA ILE A 110 -3.40 -0.95 1.51
C ILE A 110 -3.53 0.06 0.36
N MET A 111 -2.41 0.41 -0.31
CA MET A 111 -2.41 1.29 -1.48
C MET A 111 -3.16 0.65 -2.66
N THR A 112 -2.95 -0.62 -2.91
CA THR A 112 -3.65 -1.36 -3.98
C THR A 112 -5.17 -1.28 -3.81
N VAL A 113 -5.67 -1.52 -2.61
CA VAL A 113 -7.12 -1.52 -2.33
C VAL A 113 -7.71 -0.12 -2.38
N ILE A 114 -7.03 0.90 -1.85
CA ILE A 114 -7.56 2.28 -1.93
C ILE A 114 -7.57 2.81 -3.36
N VAL A 115 -6.54 2.55 -4.16
CA VAL A 115 -6.53 2.90 -5.59
C VAL A 115 -7.63 2.14 -6.34
N ALA A 116 -7.88 0.86 -6.01
CA ALA A 116 -8.97 0.10 -6.62
C ALA A 116 -10.34 0.69 -6.28
N LEU A 117 -10.60 1.03 -5.02
CA LEU A 117 -11.86 1.64 -4.57
C LEU A 117 -12.11 3.02 -5.17
N GLU A 118 -11.07 3.75 -5.54
CA GLU A 118 -11.19 5.05 -6.20
C GLU A 118 -11.42 4.96 -7.71
N ASN A 119 -11.17 3.80 -8.30
CA ASN A 119 -11.32 3.56 -9.75
C ASN A 119 -12.47 2.61 -10.13
N LEU A 120 -13.10 1.97 -9.15
CA LEU A 120 -14.19 1.00 -9.37
C LEU A 120 -15.43 1.40 -8.55
N ASP A 121 -16.51 1.73 -9.24
CA ASP A 121 -17.78 2.18 -8.62
C ASP A 121 -18.71 1.01 -8.24
N ASP A 122 -18.60 -0.14 -8.92
CA ASP A 122 -19.48 -1.31 -8.75
C ASP A 122 -18.72 -2.48 -8.13
N LEU A 123 -18.89 -2.67 -6.82
CA LEU A 123 -18.25 -3.74 -6.08
C LEU A 123 -18.89 -5.11 -6.33
N ASP A 124 -20.13 -5.16 -6.82
CA ASP A 124 -20.84 -6.38 -7.22
C ASP A 124 -20.44 -6.85 -8.64
N TYR A 125 -19.67 -6.02 -9.37
CA TYR A 125 -19.21 -6.40 -10.71
C TYR A 125 -18.39 -7.69 -10.64
N SER A 126 -18.80 -8.67 -11.47
CA SER A 126 -18.13 -9.97 -11.53
C SER A 126 -17.02 -9.97 -12.56
N VAL A 127 -15.86 -10.48 -12.20
CA VAL A 127 -14.68 -10.61 -13.04
C VAL A 127 -14.14 -12.04 -12.97
N GLN A 128 -13.55 -12.50 -14.06
CA GLN A 128 -12.83 -13.78 -14.08
C GLN A 128 -11.35 -13.55 -13.77
N ILE A 129 -10.80 -14.28 -12.79
CA ILE A 129 -9.38 -14.20 -12.44
C ILE A 129 -8.53 -14.71 -13.61
N PRO A 130 -7.57 -13.93 -14.14
CA PRO A 130 -6.77 -14.33 -15.27
C PRO A 130 -5.85 -15.51 -14.93
N GLY A 131 -5.89 -16.58 -15.73
CA GLY A 131 -5.08 -17.77 -15.46
C GLY A 131 -3.56 -17.54 -15.56
N TYR A 132 -3.12 -16.56 -16.37
CA TYR A 132 -1.70 -16.28 -16.58
C TYR A 132 -0.97 -15.74 -15.33
N ILE A 133 -1.70 -15.14 -14.37
CA ILE A 133 -1.09 -14.59 -13.15
C ILE A 133 -0.54 -15.68 -12.22
N TYR A 134 -1.08 -16.91 -12.31
CA TYR A 134 -0.68 -18.00 -11.41
C TYR A 134 0.74 -18.56 -11.69
N GLU A 135 1.27 -18.39 -12.90
CA GLU A 135 2.67 -18.70 -13.18
C GLU A 135 3.60 -17.76 -12.40
N TYR A 136 3.26 -16.47 -12.36
CA TYR A 136 4.01 -15.47 -11.58
C TYR A 136 3.85 -15.69 -10.07
N ILE A 137 2.63 -15.90 -9.58
CA ILE A 137 2.35 -16.20 -8.16
C ILE A 137 3.15 -17.41 -7.67
N ALA A 138 3.19 -18.48 -8.46
CA ALA A 138 3.92 -19.69 -8.11
C ALA A 138 5.44 -19.51 -8.17
N ALA A 139 5.95 -18.68 -9.11
CA ALA A 139 7.37 -18.40 -9.24
C ALA A 139 7.92 -17.58 -8.07
N GLU A 140 7.11 -16.66 -7.55
CA GLU A 140 7.47 -15.75 -6.46
C GLU A 140 7.04 -16.27 -5.07
N ASP A 141 6.46 -17.48 -4.98
CA ASP A 141 5.89 -18.05 -3.75
C ASP A 141 4.96 -17.07 -3.01
N ALA A 142 4.14 -16.36 -3.80
CA ALA A 142 3.28 -15.31 -3.28
C ALA A 142 2.06 -15.89 -2.57
N SER A 143 1.61 -15.23 -1.48
CA SER A 143 0.39 -15.61 -0.76
C SER A 143 -0.85 -15.45 -1.62
N THR A 144 -1.83 -16.37 -1.46
CA THR A 144 -3.11 -16.35 -2.16
C THR A 144 -4.27 -16.32 -1.17
N ALA A 145 -5.39 -15.78 -1.60
CA ALA A 145 -6.66 -15.81 -0.86
C ALA A 145 -7.38 -17.17 -1.01
N GLY A 146 -6.96 -17.98 -1.98
CA GLY A 146 -7.52 -19.31 -2.23
C GLY A 146 -8.47 -19.37 -3.42
N PHE A 147 -8.58 -18.30 -4.19
CA PHE A 147 -9.27 -18.34 -5.49
C PHE A 147 -8.43 -19.09 -6.51
N GLU A 148 -9.10 -19.73 -7.47
CA GLU A 148 -8.45 -20.50 -8.52
C GLU A 148 -8.39 -19.73 -9.86
N ALA A 149 -7.49 -20.16 -10.74
CA ALA A 149 -7.43 -19.62 -12.10
C ALA A 149 -8.76 -19.78 -12.82
N TYR A 150 -9.22 -18.70 -13.46
CA TYR A 150 -10.52 -18.63 -14.15
C TYR A 150 -11.75 -18.69 -13.22
N ASP A 151 -11.57 -18.56 -11.92
CA ASP A 151 -12.69 -18.37 -10.99
C ASP A 151 -13.41 -17.05 -11.31
N THR A 152 -14.72 -17.04 -11.13
CA THR A 152 -15.51 -15.80 -11.28
C THR A 152 -15.86 -15.30 -9.90
N VAL A 153 -15.40 -14.11 -9.58
CA VAL A 153 -15.51 -13.46 -8.27
C VAL A 153 -16.01 -12.03 -8.44
N THR A 154 -16.51 -11.42 -7.39
CA THR A 154 -16.85 -9.99 -7.40
C THR A 154 -15.63 -9.12 -7.11
N VAL A 155 -15.70 -7.83 -7.43
CA VAL A 155 -14.71 -6.84 -7.00
C VAL A 155 -14.61 -6.84 -5.47
N GLU A 156 -15.74 -6.95 -4.76
CA GLU A 156 -15.76 -7.05 -3.30
C GLU A 156 -14.95 -8.25 -2.79
N ASP A 157 -15.10 -9.43 -3.39
CA ASP A 157 -14.31 -10.63 -3.06
C ASP A 157 -12.81 -10.38 -3.20
N LEU A 158 -12.39 -9.69 -4.29
CA LEU A 158 -10.98 -9.35 -4.52
C LEU A 158 -10.44 -8.39 -3.47
N LEU A 159 -11.22 -7.37 -3.08
CA LEU A 159 -10.82 -6.40 -2.07
C LEU A 159 -10.65 -7.06 -0.70
N TYR A 160 -11.59 -7.92 -0.29
CA TYR A 160 -11.45 -8.71 0.94
C TYR A 160 -10.29 -9.69 0.86
N GLY A 161 -10.11 -10.38 -0.26
CA GLY A 161 -8.99 -11.29 -0.47
C GLY A 161 -7.62 -10.60 -0.36
N ALA A 162 -7.50 -9.39 -0.91
CA ALA A 162 -6.28 -8.58 -0.84
C ALA A 162 -5.93 -8.14 0.60
N ILE A 163 -6.92 -7.66 1.37
CA ILE A 163 -6.68 -7.15 2.74
C ILE A 163 -6.59 -8.29 3.75
N LEU A 164 -7.59 -9.17 3.82
CA LEU A 164 -7.67 -10.18 4.89
C LEU A 164 -6.65 -11.29 4.69
N SER A 165 -6.71 -11.98 3.56
CA SER A 165 -5.87 -13.14 3.26
C SER A 165 -4.57 -12.79 2.53
N SER A 166 -4.33 -11.50 2.25
CA SER A 166 -3.12 -11.05 1.54
C SER A 166 -2.95 -11.63 0.13
N GLY A 167 -4.07 -11.94 -0.58
CA GLY A 167 -4.09 -12.60 -1.88
C GLY A 167 -3.42 -11.78 -2.98
N ALA A 168 -2.35 -12.32 -3.58
CA ALA A 168 -1.67 -11.70 -4.72
C ALA A 168 -2.53 -11.77 -5.99
N GLU A 169 -3.27 -12.87 -6.19
CA GLU A 169 -4.23 -13.02 -7.30
C GLU A 169 -5.30 -11.93 -7.29
N CYS A 170 -5.72 -11.51 -6.10
CA CYS A 170 -6.68 -10.43 -5.96
C CYS A 170 -6.11 -9.11 -6.44
N CYS A 171 -4.89 -8.76 -5.98
CA CYS A 171 -4.21 -7.53 -6.36
C CYS A 171 -3.92 -7.47 -7.85
N LEU A 172 -3.39 -8.55 -8.42
CA LEU A 172 -3.06 -8.64 -9.84
C LEU A 172 -4.32 -8.57 -10.72
N THR A 173 -5.43 -9.18 -10.29
CA THR A 173 -6.72 -9.09 -11.00
C THR A 173 -7.27 -7.66 -10.96
N LEU A 174 -7.22 -6.97 -9.82
CA LEU A 174 -7.62 -5.56 -9.71
C LEU A 174 -6.74 -4.66 -10.60
N ALA A 175 -5.43 -4.89 -10.62
CA ALA A 175 -4.51 -4.14 -11.45
C ALA A 175 -4.79 -4.35 -12.95
N ASP A 176 -5.05 -5.59 -13.37
CA ASP A 176 -5.41 -5.93 -14.75
C ASP A 176 -6.72 -5.24 -15.17
N MET A 177 -7.74 -5.24 -14.31
CA MET A 177 -9.02 -4.60 -14.56
C MET A 177 -8.92 -3.09 -14.73
N ILE A 178 -8.10 -2.41 -13.91
CA ILE A 178 -8.08 -0.95 -13.84
C ILE A 178 -7.13 -0.36 -14.88
N SER A 179 -5.95 -0.95 -15.07
CA SER A 179 -4.88 -0.37 -15.88
C SER A 179 -4.36 -1.30 -16.98
N GLY A 180 -4.82 -2.56 -17.01
CA GLY A 180 -4.42 -3.57 -17.98
C GLY A 180 -3.05 -4.21 -17.73
N THR A 181 -2.20 -3.61 -16.89
CA THR A 181 -0.91 -4.17 -16.46
C THR A 181 -0.58 -3.78 -15.02
N GLU A 182 0.16 -4.64 -14.31
CA GLU A 182 0.67 -4.31 -12.97
C GLU A 182 1.62 -3.09 -13.00
N TYR A 183 2.38 -2.91 -14.08
CA TYR A 183 3.28 -1.78 -14.26
C TYR A 183 2.53 -0.44 -14.29
N ASP A 184 1.46 -0.36 -15.10
CA ASP A 184 0.64 0.85 -15.19
C ASP A 184 -0.15 1.09 -13.91
N PHE A 185 -0.56 0.01 -13.21
CA PHE A 185 -1.19 0.13 -11.89
C PHE A 185 -0.22 0.67 -10.82
N ALA A 186 1.04 0.22 -10.82
CA ALA A 186 2.06 0.75 -9.92
C ALA A 186 2.33 2.25 -10.17
N ALA A 187 2.17 2.74 -11.41
CA ALA A 187 2.21 4.16 -11.69
C ALA A 187 1.06 4.91 -11.00
N LEU A 188 -0.18 4.39 -11.05
CA LEU A 188 -1.32 4.98 -10.31
C LEU A 188 -1.10 4.98 -8.80
N MET A 189 -0.46 3.91 -8.26
CA MET A 189 -0.09 3.86 -6.84
C MET A 189 0.92 4.94 -6.46
N ASN A 190 1.90 5.20 -7.32
CA ASN A 190 2.89 6.26 -7.09
C ASN A 190 2.29 7.65 -7.26
N ASP A 191 1.38 7.86 -8.23
CA ASP A 191 0.63 9.11 -8.36
C ASP A 191 -0.18 9.41 -7.09
N LYS A 192 -0.82 8.37 -6.49
CA LYS A 192 -1.53 8.49 -5.22
C LYS A 192 -0.57 8.75 -4.05
N ALA A 193 0.60 8.12 -4.02
CA ALA A 193 1.61 8.38 -3.01
C ALA A 193 2.09 9.86 -3.05
N GLU A 194 2.32 10.42 -4.25
CA GLU A 194 2.64 11.84 -4.43
C GLU A 194 1.49 12.75 -3.96
N GLU A 195 0.23 12.42 -4.31
CA GLU A 195 -0.96 13.16 -3.85
C GLU A 195 -1.04 13.21 -2.32
N LEU A 196 -0.70 12.12 -1.63
CA LEU A 196 -0.72 12.00 -0.18
C LEU A 196 0.51 12.59 0.52
N GLY A 197 1.54 13.01 -0.24
CA GLY A 197 2.81 13.50 0.30
C GLY A 197 3.70 12.40 0.88
N MET A 198 3.61 11.18 0.35
CA MET A 198 4.45 10.03 0.75
C MET A 198 5.82 10.10 0.05
N ASP A 199 6.61 11.11 0.37
CA ASP A 199 7.84 11.47 -0.36
C ASP A 199 8.97 10.41 -0.27
N ASN A 200 8.87 9.48 0.66
CA ASN A 200 9.84 8.39 0.85
C ASN A 200 9.30 7.01 0.45
N THR A 201 8.31 6.99 -0.44
CA THR A 201 7.67 5.78 -0.93
C THR A 201 7.82 5.62 -2.43
N ASN A 202 8.05 4.40 -2.87
CA ASN A 202 8.01 4.02 -4.28
C ASN A 202 7.45 2.61 -4.43
N PHE A 203 6.38 2.46 -5.19
CA PHE A 203 5.77 1.17 -5.51
C PHE A 203 6.22 0.69 -6.89
N THR A 204 6.70 -0.54 -6.99
CA THR A 204 7.07 -1.19 -8.26
C THR A 204 6.11 -2.30 -8.68
N ASN A 205 5.23 -2.72 -7.76
CA ASN A 205 4.21 -3.73 -7.97
C ASN A 205 3.02 -3.50 -7.02
N CYS A 206 1.90 -4.19 -7.25
CA CYS A 206 0.68 -4.07 -6.44
C CYS A 206 0.57 -5.08 -5.29
N THR A 207 1.51 -6.02 -5.19
CA THR A 207 1.45 -7.14 -4.25
C THR A 207 2.32 -6.96 -3.02
N GLY A 208 3.39 -6.17 -3.13
CA GLY A 208 4.43 -6.03 -2.12
C GLY A 208 5.51 -7.11 -2.17
N LEU A 209 5.59 -7.85 -3.28
CA LEU A 209 6.72 -8.76 -3.55
C LEU A 209 8.02 -7.97 -3.62
N HIS A 210 9.11 -8.60 -3.20
CA HIS A 210 10.38 -7.90 -3.04
C HIS A 210 10.92 -7.31 -4.36
N ASN A 211 11.32 -6.06 -4.28
CA ASN A 211 12.10 -5.37 -5.29
C ASN A 211 12.93 -4.29 -4.57
N TYR A 212 14.20 -4.12 -4.95
CA TYR A 212 15.09 -3.15 -4.30
C TYR A 212 14.61 -1.69 -4.41
N ASP A 213 13.80 -1.40 -5.44
CA ASP A 213 13.21 -0.08 -5.66
C ASP A 213 11.78 0.03 -5.07
N HIS A 214 11.27 -1.01 -4.38
CA HIS A 214 9.97 -1.03 -3.73
C HIS A 214 10.13 -0.77 -2.24
N TYR A 215 9.93 0.46 -1.80
CA TYR A 215 10.19 0.87 -0.42
C TYR A 215 9.16 1.88 0.09
N SER A 216 9.08 2.01 1.42
CA SER A 216 8.28 3.01 2.12
C SER A 216 8.91 3.33 3.49
N THR A 217 8.25 4.18 4.28
CA THR A 217 8.58 4.49 5.68
C THR A 217 7.37 4.28 6.58
N ALA A 218 7.57 4.21 7.89
CA ALA A 218 6.45 4.09 8.83
C ALA A 218 5.57 5.34 8.81
N GLU A 219 6.15 6.52 8.56
CA GLU A 219 5.40 7.77 8.39
C GLU A 219 4.49 7.72 7.16
N ASP A 220 5.04 7.33 6.01
CA ASP A 220 4.27 7.28 4.77
C ASP A 220 3.15 6.22 4.85
N ILE A 221 3.41 5.03 5.40
CA ILE A 221 2.37 4.00 5.61
C ILE A 221 1.31 4.47 6.61
N SER A 222 1.67 5.24 7.65
CA SER A 222 0.69 5.82 8.58
C SER A 222 -0.21 6.85 7.88
N VAL A 223 0.37 7.72 7.03
CA VAL A 223 -0.38 8.65 6.18
C VAL A 223 -1.36 7.90 5.28
N LEU A 224 -0.89 6.84 4.61
CA LEU A 224 -1.71 6.01 3.74
C LEU A 224 -2.86 5.35 4.49
N LEU A 225 -2.60 4.69 5.63
CA LEU A 225 -3.65 4.01 6.40
C LEU A 225 -4.67 5.00 6.96
N ARG A 226 -4.23 6.16 7.46
CA ARG A 226 -5.11 7.23 7.92
C ARG A 226 -6.03 7.74 6.81
N TYR A 227 -5.51 7.94 5.60
CA TYR A 227 -6.29 8.31 4.43
C TYR A 227 -7.29 7.22 4.06
N ALA A 228 -6.82 5.98 3.95
CA ALA A 228 -7.65 4.85 3.57
C ALA A 228 -8.82 4.60 4.54
N LEU A 229 -8.60 4.76 5.85
CA LEU A 229 -9.63 4.61 6.88
C LEU A 229 -10.75 5.67 6.80
N GLN A 230 -10.58 6.77 6.07
CA GLN A 230 -11.65 7.74 5.79
C GLN A 230 -12.62 7.24 4.71
N ASN A 231 -12.19 6.31 3.86
CA ASN A 231 -13.07 5.64 2.91
C ASN A 231 -13.91 4.57 3.63
N SER A 232 -15.24 4.69 3.58
CA SER A 232 -16.15 3.80 4.30
C SER A 232 -16.04 2.33 3.87
N GLU A 233 -15.80 2.06 2.56
CA GLU A 233 -15.64 0.71 2.05
C GLU A 233 -14.31 0.11 2.47
N PHE A 234 -13.21 0.88 2.40
CA PHE A 234 -11.93 0.43 2.91
C PHE A 234 -12.02 0.10 4.40
N ARG A 235 -12.61 1.00 5.22
CA ARG A 235 -12.80 0.77 6.65
C ARG A 235 -13.62 -0.49 6.90
N ARG A 236 -14.71 -0.70 6.19
CA ARG A 236 -15.57 -1.89 6.30
C ARG A 236 -14.80 -3.19 6.02
N ILE A 237 -13.90 -3.17 5.04
CA ILE A 237 -13.06 -4.31 4.67
C ILE A 237 -11.94 -4.52 5.69
N PHE A 238 -11.21 -3.46 6.04
CA PHE A 238 -10.04 -3.50 6.91
C PHE A 238 -10.35 -3.94 8.34
N THR A 239 -11.56 -3.62 8.83
CA THR A 239 -11.98 -3.93 10.21
C THR A 239 -12.67 -5.29 10.36
N ARG A 240 -12.68 -6.12 9.32
CA ARG A 240 -13.23 -7.49 9.41
C ARG A 240 -12.18 -8.49 9.91
N ASP A 241 -12.63 -9.40 10.74
CA ASP A 241 -11.88 -10.60 11.13
C ASP A 241 -11.90 -11.66 10.02
N SER A 242 -13.07 -11.81 9.37
CA SER A 242 -13.28 -12.78 8.31
C SER A 242 -14.36 -12.35 7.32
N TYR A 243 -14.31 -12.91 6.12
CA TYR A 243 -15.31 -12.75 5.07
C TYR A 243 -15.54 -14.08 4.37
N TYR A 244 -16.82 -14.43 4.13
CA TYR A 244 -17.23 -15.68 3.46
C TYR A 244 -17.72 -15.37 2.05
N THR A 245 -17.26 -16.15 1.07
CA THR A 245 -17.74 -16.09 -0.32
C THR A 245 -17.79 -17.48 -0.93
N GLU A 246 -18.62 -17.64 -1.97
CA GLU A 246 -18.75 -18.86 -2.78
C GLU A 246 -18.32 -18.55 -4.22
N THR A 247 -17.59 -19.48 -4.83
CA THR A 247 -17.20 -19.37 -6.23
C THR A 247 -17.61 -20.63 -7.00
N GLN A 248 -17.46 -20.59 -8.34
CA GLN A 248 -17.78 -21.75 -9.16
C GLN A 248 -16.90 -22.98 -8.86
N TYR A 249 -15.65 -22.79 -8.43
CA TYR A 249 -14.72 -23.87 -8.07
C TYR A 249 -14.77 -24.21 -6.57
N ASN A 250 -15.25 -23.28 -5.75
CA ASN A 250 -15.45 -23.46 -4.32
C ASN A 250 -16.92 -23.28 -3.93
N PRO A 251 -17.81 -24.20 -4.34
CA PRO A 251 -19.25 -24.07 -4.12
C PRO A 251 -19.68 -24.31 -2.65
N TYR A 252 -18.74 -24.70 -1.79
CA TYR A 252 -18.94 -24.82 -0.34
C TYR A 252 -18.36 -23.62 0.42
N GLY A 253 -17.90 -22.62 -0.31
CA GLY A 253 -17.38 -21.38 0.19
C GLY A 253 -15.89 -21.39 0.58
N ILE A 254 -15.33 -20.20 0.55
CA ILE A 254 -13.99 -19.86 1.06
C ILE A 254 -14.21 -18.88 2.21
N VAL A 255 -13.48 -19.05 3.32
CA VAL A 255 -13.42 -18.09 4.40
C VAL A 255 -12.08 -17.35 4.28
N LEU A 256 -12.16 -16.07 3.97
CA LEU A 256 -11.01 -15.16 3.93
C LEU A 256 -10.79 -14.63 5.35
N ASN A 257 -9.72 -15.04 6.01
CA ASN A 257 -9.43 -14.63 7.39
C ASN A 257 -8.37 -13.53 7.41
N SER A 258 -8.55 -12.58 8.31
CA SER A 258 -7.51 -11.58 8.60
C SER A 258 -6.25 -12.25 9.13
N THR A 259 -5.14 -12.01 8.45
CA THR A 259 -3.82 -12.51 8.88
C THR A 259 -3.37 -11.93 10.22
N MET A 260 -3.85 -10.73 10.62
CA MET A 260 -3.57 -10.18 11.94
C MET A 260 -4.38 -10.90 13.02
N PHE A 261 -5.72 -10.94 12.88
CA PHE A 261 -6.58 -11.52 13.91
C PHE A 261 -6.35 -13.03 14.12
N SER A 262 -5.82 -13.73 13.11
CA SER A 262 -5.46 -15.16 13.24
C SER A 262 -4.35 -15.43 14.26
N PHE A 263 -3.60 -14.42 14.68
CA PHE A 263 -2.52 -14.52 15.68
C PHE A 263 -2.82 -13.78 16.99
N VAL A 264 -3.97 -13.11 17.10
CA VAL A 264 -4.40 -12.48 18.35
C VAL A 264 -5.10 -13.51 19.21
N GLU A 265 -4.56 -13.79 20.39
CA GLU A 265 -5.17 -14.75 21.32
C GLU A 265 -6.44 -14.16 21.95
N ASP A 266 -7.39 -15.04 22.27
CA ASP A 266 -8.56 -14.68 23.06
C ASP A 266 -8.14 -14.18 24.43
N GLY A 267 -8.49 -12.94 24.78
CA GLY A 267 -8.08 -12.34 26.02
C GLY A 267 -8.78 -11.01 26.30
N TYR A 268 -8.53 -10.48 27.49
CA TYR A 268 -8.91 -9.11 27.83
C TYR A 268 -7.77 -8.16 27.47
N TYR A 269 -8.05 -7.22 26.60
CA TYR A 269 -7.18 -6.11 26.27
C TYR A 269 -7.83 -4.79 26.72
N PRO A 270 -7.06 -3.82 27.26
CA PRO A 270 -7.60 -2.50 27.63
C PRO A 270 -7.83 -1.59 26.39
N PHE A 271 -7.95 -2.17 25.22
CA PHE A 271 -8.17 -1.53 23.93
C PHE A 271 -8.92 -2.49 23.00
N GLU A 272 -9.53 -1.95 21.95
CA GLU A 272 -10.15 -2.73 20.88
C GLU A 272 -9.29 -2.65 19.61
N LEU A 273 -8.81 -3.80 19.10
CA LEU A 273 -8.18 -3.86 17.78
C LEU A 273 -9.24 -3.70 16.71
N LEU A 274 -9.16 -2.65 15.91
CA LEU A 274 -10.11 -2.40 14.83
C LEU A 274 -9.79 -3.20 13.57
N GLY A 275 -8.49 -3.34 13.25
CA GLY A 275 -8.05 -4.06 12.07
C GLY A 275 -6.55 -3.96 11.85
N GLY A 276 -6.04 -4.72 10.87
CA GLY A 276 -4.63 -4.66 10.52
C GLY A 276 -4.28 -5.42 9.25
N LYS A 277 -3.22 -4.95 8.60
CA LYS A 277 -2.58 -5.62 7.46
C LYS A 277 -1.18 -6.04 7.83
N THR A 278 -0.89 -7.34 7.78
CA THR A 278 0.45 -7.89 7.98
C THR A 278 1.25 -7.91 6.67
N GLY A 279 2.56 -7.93 6.77
CA GLY A 279 3.47 -8.11 5.64
C GLY A 279 4.69 -8.92 6.03
N TYR A 280 5.21 -9.69 5.10
CA TYR A 280 6.46 -10.41 5.24
C TYR A 280 7.08 -10.69 3.87
N THR A 281 8.36 -10.40 3.76
CA THR A 281 9.32 -11.03 2.84
C THR A 281 10.60 -11.28 3.62
N GLN A 282 11.52 -12.08 3.07
CA GLN A 282 12.80 -12.34 3.76
C GLN A 282 13.57 -11.04 3.99
N GLU A 283 13.48 -10.08 3.08
CA GLU A 283 14.18 -8.80 3.12
C GLU A 283 13.47 -7.76 4.00
N ALA A 284 12.13 -7.83 4.10
CA ALA A 284 11.33 -6.91 4.90
C ALA A 284 11.31 -7.26 6.38
N GLY A 285 11.46 -8.56 6.71
CA GLY A 285 11.07 -9.06 8.02
C GLY A 285 9.54 -8.99 8.23
N LEU A 286 9.10 -9.10 9.46
CA LEU A 286 7.70 -9.01 9.83
C LEU A 286 7.27 -7.54 9.93
N CYS A 287 6.14 -7.19 9.28
CA CYS A 287 5.57 -5.85 9.22
C CYS A 287 4.08 -5.87 9.55
N LEU A 288 3.58 -4.80 10.18
CA LEU A 288 2.16 -4.60 10.48
C LEU A 288 1.79 -3.11 10.34
N ALA A 289 0.64 -2.84 9.73
CA ALA A 289 -0.05 -1.57 9.82
C ALA A 289 -1.44 -1.86 10.42
N SER A 290 -1.75 -1.28 11.58
CA SER A 290 -2.95 -1.60 12.36
C SER A 290 -3.62 -0.35 12.91
N ALA A 291 -4.89 -0.50 13.31
CA ALA A 291 -5.65 0.51 14.02
C ALA A 291 -6.28 -0.10 15.27
N ALA A 292 -6.39 0.69 16.34
CA ALA A 292 -7.05 0.32 17.58
C ALA A 292 -7.84 1.49 18.15
N GLU A 293 -8.87 1.18 18.95
CA GLU A 293 -9.62 2.15 19.74
C GLU A 293 -9.25 2.03 21.22
N ILE A 294 -8.97 3.18 21.86
CA ILE A 294 -8.66 3.30 23.29
C ILE A 294 -9.42 4.50 23.82
N ASN A 295 -10.29 4.28 24.82
CA ASN A 295 -11.11 5.35 25.40
C ASN A 295 -11.86 6.19 24.35
N GLU A 296 -12.52 5.52 23.41
CA GLU A 296 -13.31 6.14 22.30
C GLU A 296 -12.46 6.98 21.32
N LYS A 297 -11.13 6.79 21.29
CA LYS A 297 -10.22 7.43 20.35
C LYS A 297 -9.48 6.39 19.52
N GLU A 298 -9.34 6.68 18.24
CA GLU A 298 -8.64 5.79 17.32
C GLU A 298 -7.15 6.13 17.19
N TYR A 299 -6.34 5.11 17.11
CA TYR A 299 -4.88 5.19 16.96
C TYR A 299 -4.41 4.29 15.83
N ILE A 300 -3.36 4.73 15.16
CA ILE A 300 -2.70 3.98 14.08
C ILE A 300 -1.29 3.63 14.51
N LEU A 301 -0.93 2.36 14.34
CA LEU A 301 0.42 1.86 14.58
C LEU A 301 0.95 1.20 13.32
N VAL A 302 2.16 1.59 12.94
CA VAL A 302 2.96 0.91 11.92
C VAL A 302 4.20 0.34 12.58
N THR A 303 4.44 -0.96 12.42
CA THR A 303 5.67 -1.66 12.83
C THR A 303 6.27 -2.38 11.63
N ALA A 304 7.60 -2.34 11.49
CA ALA A 304 8.29 -3.00 10.39
C ALA A 304 9.70 -3.46 10.78
N GLY A 305 10.20 -4.45 10.04
CA GLY A 305 11.57 -4.93 10.21
C GLY A 305 11.80 -5.73 11.47
N ALA A 306 10.80 -6.40 12.04
CA ALA A 306 11.03 -7.36 13.10
C ALA A 306 11.63 -8.65 12.51
N ASP A 307 12.67 -9.16 13.16
CA ASP A 307 13.29 -10.43 12.75
C ASP A 307 12.28 -11.56 12.91
N GLY A 308 12.19 -12.43 11.91
CA GLY A 308 11.27 -13.57 11.97
C GLY A 308 10.83 -14.05 10.59
N SER A 309 9.84 -14.93 10.61
CA SER A 309 9.24 -15.52 9.42
C SER A 309 7.83 -16.01 9.73
N HIS A 310 7.14 -16.60 8.75
CA HIS A 310 5.85 -17.28 8.97
C HIS A 310 5.91 -18.47 9.95
N MET A 311 7.13 -18.89 10.36
CA MET A 311 7.36 -20.03 11.25
C MET A 311 7.80 -19.58 12.67
N THR A 312 7.96 -18.30 12.90
CA THR A 312 8.30 -17.72 14.22
C THR A 312 7.08 -17.18 14.93
N ASP A 313 7.23 -16.75 16.16
CA ASP A 313 6.21 -15.98 16.86
C ASP A 313 5.92 -14.68 16.09
N PRO A 314 4.69 -14.16 16.15
CA PRO A 314 4.25 -13.01 15.36
C PRO A 314 4.72 -11.68 16.00
N TYR A 315 6.02 -11.46 16.10
CA TYR A 315 6.65 -10.35 16.83
C TYR A 315 6.11 -8.96 16.48
N HIS A 316 5.72 -8.74 15.23
CA HIS A 316 5.08 -7.48 14.78
C HIS A 316 3.69 -7.28 15.40
N ILE A 317 2.97 -8.37 15.73
CA ILE A 317 1.68 -8.33 16.43
C ILE A 317 1.90 -8.20 17.93
N GLU A 318 2.89 -8.90 18.50
CA GLU A 318 3.28 -8.76 19.90
C GLU A 318 3.70 -7.31 20.22
N ASP A 319 4.45 -6.67 19.32
CA ASP A 319 4.79 -5.25 19.42
C ASP A 319 3.52 -4.38 19.43
N ALA A 320 2.56 -4.66 18.55
CA ALA A 320 1.32 -3.88 18.50
C ALA A 320 0.49 -4.02 19.78
N LEU A 321 0.32 -5.24 20.29
CA LEU A 321 -0.38 -5.48 21.56
C LEU A 321 0.32 -4.77 22.73
N THR A 322 1.65 -4.78 22.73
CA THR A 322 2.47 -4.11 23.74
C THR A 322 2.29 -2.59 23.67
N VAL A 323 2.40 -1.99 22.48
CA VAL A 323 2.31 -0.54 22.29
C VAL A 323 0.91 -0.02 22.64
N TYR A 324 -0.14 -0.66 22.14
CA TYR A 324 -1.52 -0.26 22.46
C TYR A 324 -1.86 -0.46 23.94
N GLY A 325 -1.37 -1.55 24.54
CA GLY A 325 -1.54 -1.79 25.97
C GLY A 325 -0.89 -0.71 26.83
N ARG A 326 0.31 -0.28 26.46
CA ARG A 326 1.01 0.82 27.17
C ARG A 326 0.34 2.16 26.96
N LEU A 327 -0.17 2.43 25.75
CA LEU A 327 -0.94 3.64 25.54
C LEU A 327 -2.18 3.68 26.43
N ALA A 328 -2.93 2.58 26.52
CA ALA A 328 -4.10 2.49 27.38
C ALA A 328 -3.76 2.73 28.86
N GLU A 329 -2.68 2.11 29.38
CA GLU A 329 -2.19 2.31 30.75
C GLU A 329 -1.81 3.78 31.05
N CYS A 330 -1.36 4.53 30.05
CA CYS A 330 -0.99 5.95 30.22
C CYS A 330 -2.21 6.88 30.19
N MET A 331 -3.37 6.41 29.70
CA MET A 331 -4.60 7.18 29.55
C MET A 331 -5.59 6.97 30.71
N ASP A 332 -5.34 5.95 31.56
CA ASP A 332 -6.09 5.70 32.81
C ASP A 332 -5.60 6.63 33.93
#